data_b59dffa0b5533530cb56ef947cbcffe9
#
_entry.id   b59dffa0b5533530cb56ef947cbcffe9
#
_cell.length_a   1.000
_cell.length_b   1.000
_cell.length_c   1.000
_cell.angle_alpha   90.00
_cell.angle_beta   90.00
_cell.angle_gamma   90.00
#
_symmetry.space_group_name_H-M   'P 1'
#
loop_
_entity.id
_entity.type
_entity.pdbx_description
1 polymer ?
#
loop_
_entity_poly.entity_id
_entity_poly.type
_entity_poly.pdbx_seq_one_letter_code
_entity_poly.pdbx_strand_id
1 'polypeptide(L)' 'MAKDPVCGMNVEESQASATSLYKGRTYYFCAKVCKESFDKDPEKYLPKSR' A
#
# COMPACT_ATOMS: atom_id res chain seq x y z
N MET A 1 7.48 6.95 -8.25
CA MET A 1 6.88 7.04 -6.92
C MET A 1 5.63 6.21 -6.85
N ALA A 2 5.37 5.64 -5.68
CA ALA A 2 4.20 4.81 -5.49
C ALA A 2 3.21 5.55 -4.58
N LYS A 3 1.99 5.06 -4.56
CA LYS A 3 0.97 5.68 -3.74
C LYS A 3 0.53 4.69 -2.67
N ASP A 4 0.49 5.19 -1.43
CA ASP A 4 0.03 4.41 -0.30
C ASP A 4 -1.47 4.22 -0.40
N PRO A 5 -1.96 2.99 -0.58
CA PRO A 5 -3.41 2.79 -0.75
C PRO A 5 -4.20 3.05 0.53
N VAL A 6 -3.54 3.04 1.67
CA VAL A 6 -4.23 3.28 2.94
C VAL A 6 -4.28 4.77 3.24
N CYS A 7 -3.13 5.43 3.19
CA CYS A 7 -3.06 6.86 3.47
C CYS A 7 -3.44 7.71 2.26
N GLY A 8 -3.20 7.21 1.07
CA GLY A 8 -3.45 7.99 -0.13
C GLY A 8 -2.36 8.99 -0.44
N MET A 9 -1.23 8.88 0.23
CA MET A 9 -0.11 9.79 0.01
C MET A 9 0.93 9.17 -0.88
N ASN A 10 1.69 10.01 -1.58
CA ASN A 10 2.76 9.54 -2.43
C ASN A 10 3.93 9.07 -1.56
N VAL A 11 4.48 7.93 -1.91
CA VAL A 11 5.57 7.32 -1.16
C VAL A 11 6.72 7.05 -2.12
N GLU A 12 7.92 7.51 -1.74
CA GLU A 12 9.13 7.18 -2.48
C GLU A 12 9.41 5.69 -2.30
N GLU A 13 9.57 4.97 -3.40
CA GLU A 13 9.77 3.53 -3.32
C GLU A 13 11.02 3.18 -2.51
N SER A 14 12.05 3.98 -2.62
CA SER A 14 13.27 3.73 -1.89
C SER A 14 13.16 4.13 -0.42
N GLN A 15 12.14 4.86 -0.04
CA GLN A 15 11.98 5.34 1.32
C GLN A 15 10.72 4.83 2.00
N ALA A 16 10.06 3.87 1.37
CA ALA A 16 8.85 3.31 1.97
C ALA A 16 9.19 2.61 3.28
N SER A 17 8.38 2.85 4.29
CA SER A 17 8.57 2.21 5.58
C SER A 17 8.22 0.74 5.54
N ALA A 18 7.29 0.37 4.67
CA ALA A 18 6.89 -1.02 4.53
C ALA A 18 6.40 -1.25 3.12
N THR A 19 6.41 -2.50 2.71
CA THR A 19 5.92 -2.88 1.39
C THR A 19 5.10 -4.15 1.51
N SER A 20 4.25 -4.38 0.52
CA SER A 20 3.43 -5.58 0.49
C SER A 20 3.20 -5.97 -0.96
N LEU A 21 3.19 -7.27 -1.21
CA LEU A 21 2.91 -7.79 -2.54
C LEU A 21 1.53 -8.42 -2.53
N TYR A 22 0.67 -7.97 -3.44
CA TYR A 22 -0.70 -8.45 -3.49
C TYR A 22 -1.14 -8.56 -4.94
N LYS A 23 -1.54 -9.74 -5.34
CA LYS A 23 -2.04 -10.03 -6.69
C LYS A 23 -1.07 -9.55 -7.76
N GLY A 24 0.20 -9.82 -7.55
CA GLY A 24 1.23 -9.50 -8.52
C GLY A 24 1.63 -8.04 -8.54
N ARG A 25 1.17 -7.25 -7.59
CA ARG A 25 1.52 -5.84 -7.50
C ARG A 25 2.19 -5.53 -6.17
N THR A 26 3.22 -4.71 -6.25
CA THR A 26 3.92 -4.28 -5.05
C THR A 26 3.36 -2.95 -4.58
N TYR A 27 2.99 -2.89 -3.32
CA TYR A 27 2.44 -1.68 -2.72
C TYR A 27 3.40 -1.15 -1.68
N TYR A 28 3.53 0.15 -1.62
CA TYR A 28 4.46 0.82 -0.72
C TYR A 28 3.66 1.63 0.29
N PHE A 29 4.13 1.64 1.52
CA PHE A 29 3.38 2.27 2.60
C PHE A 29 4.26 3.26 3.33
N CYS A 30 3.66 4.37 3.72
CA CYS A 30 4.37 5.41 4.42
C CYS A 30 4.66 5.03 5.87
N ALA A 31 3.92 4.07 6.42
CA ALA A 31 4.12 3.63 7.79
C ALA A 31 3.75 2.16 7.91
N LYS A 32 4.34 1.52 8.90
CA LYS A 32 4.08 0.10 9.13
C LYS A 32 2.61 -0.15 9.45
N VAL A 33 1.98 0.77 10.14
CA VAL A 33 0.57 0.61 10.49
C VAL A 33 -0.29 0.60 9.23
N CYS A 34 0.10 1.34 8.21
CA CYS A 34 -0.62 1.32 6.95
C CYS A 34 -0.54 -0.05 6.29
N LYS A 35 0.65 -0.65 6.35
CA LYS A 35 0.82 -1.98 5.79
C LYS A 35 -0.04 -2.99 6.54
N GLU A 36 -0.09 -2.90 7.85
CA GLU A 36 -0.88 -3.84 8.64
C GLU A 36 -2.37 -3.69 8.33
N SER A 37 -2.82 -2.46 8.18
CA SER A 37 -4.22 -2.25 7.83
C SER A 37 -4.53 -2.83 6.45
N PHE A 38 -3.61 -2.64 5.52
CA PHE A 38 -3.79 -3.18 4.18
C PHE A 38 -3.85 -4.72 4.22
N ASP A 39 -2.96 -5.33 4.99
CA ASP A 39 -2.91 -6.79 5.07
C ASP A 39 -4.19 -7.35 5.65
N LYS A 40 -4.81 -6.63 6.57
CA LYS A 40 -6.06 -7.08 7.16
C LYS A 40 -7.19 -7.06 6.15
N ASP A 41 -7.24 -6.07 5.31
CA ASP A 41 -8.36 -5.92 4.40
C ASP A 41 -7.88 -5.22 3.12
N PRO A 42 -7.11 -5.94 2.31
CA PRO A 42 -6.51 -5.30 1.15
C PRO A 42 -7.53 -4.79 0.14
N GLU A 43 -8.63 -5.49 -0.03
CA GLU A 43 -9.59 -5.08 -1.03
C GLU A 43 -10.36 -3.84 -0.64
N LYS A 44 -10.37 -3.54 0.65
CA LYS A 44 -11.01 -2.32 1.11
C LYS A 44 -10.24 -1.09 0.63
N TYR A 45 -8.93 -1.22 0.53
CA TYR A 45 -8.08 -0.08 0.19
C TYR A 45 -7.71 -0.02 -1.27
N LEU A 46 -7.95 -1.08 -2.02
CA LEU A 46 -7.63 -1.09 -3.43
C LEU A 46 -8.76 -0.51 -4.25
N PRO A 47 -8.44 0.20 -5.35
CA PRO A 47 -9.50 0.65 -6.25
C PRO A 47 -10.13 -0.55 -6.91
N LYS A 48 -11.43 -0.46 -7.11
CA LYS A 48 -12.11 -1.51 -7.82
C LYS A 48 -11.79 -1.39 -9.27
N SER A 49 -11.06 -2.31 -9.79
CA SER A 49 -10.84 -2.25 -11.21
C SER A 49 -11.75 -3.23 -11.86
N ARG A 50 -12.18 -3.06 -12.48
CA ARG A 50 -12.96 -3.90 -13.04
C ARG A 50 -12.68 -4.25 -13.87
#